data_069b71ea733f215df0bb8c558e4f5f4d
#
_entry.id   069b71ea733f215df0bb8c558e4f5f4d
#
_cell.length_a   1.000
_cell.length_b   1.000
_cell.length_c   1.000
_cell.angle_alpha   90.00
_cell.angle_beta   90.00
_cell.angle_gamma   90.00
#
_symmetry.space_group_name_H-M   'P 1'
#
loop_
_entity.id
_entity.type
_entity.pdbx_description
1 polymer ?
#
loop_
_entity_poly.entity_id
_entity_poly.type
_entity_poly.pdbx_seq_one_letter_code
_entity_poly.pdbx_strand_id
1 'polypeptide(L)'
;MYLAILSVTLCFEILIMSLLHRRFISLVSFVLLLSSSTFTAFAYSPLEALPQGSRVGLLVKPLGSEHIFQQTDNLGLYFPPASTLKLVTALAAKLELGDQYRFSTTLTHSGNDIIIRFSGDPTLTNQDLKNLLTTLKKQGLSRISGDLWLDNSIFSGYDRAVGSPWDILGVCYSAPSTAITLDGNCVQASIYTQDDGKTRVYVPEQYPIHVTTNAQTVSKLEQESTRCDLELTTSEQNNYQLNGCLAERSKPLPLKFAVQDPNLYTTRMIYKQLKQVGISLEGEVKVGSYHAEKGRVIAKHQSQPLEVLLEIMLKESDNLIADSLTKTLGRHFFIQPGSFNNGTEAIKQIIFSRTGVNLEHAQLADGSGLSRNNRLSIDSMANILNYIWQNDHTLGLIAIMPKAGESGTLRYRSSMRGQDVKGQLVAKSGSLYGSYNMAGFGLDKQGKPSTLFVQFVTDYYPNNRSSQPNVTAPITQFETLFFQDVVKFSQLNPKK
;
A
#
# COMPACT_ATOMS: atom_id res chain seq x y z
N MET A 1 8.68 -33.90 -94.50
CA MET A 1 7.46 -33.18 -94.11
C MET A 1 6.95 -33.57 -92.70
N TYR A 2 7.44 -34.68 -92.13
CA TYR A 2 7.01 -35.11 -90.75
C TYR A 2 7.77 -34.46 -89.56
N LEU A 3 8.99 -34.00 -89.80
CA LEU A 3 9.80 -33.40 -88.73
C LEU A 3 9.41 -31.91 -88.35
N ALA A 4 8.78 -31.19 -89.30
CA ALA A 4 8.40 -29.79 -89.08
C ALA A 4 7.09 -29.63 -88.28
N ILE A 5 6.22 -30.64 -88.28
CA ILE A 5 4.95 -30.63 -87.60
C ILE A 5 5.15 -30.96 -86.13
N LEU A 6 6.12 -31.83 -85.77
CA LEU A 6 6.42 -32.15 -84.35
C LEU A 6 7.06 -30.98 -83.61
N SER A 7 7.85 -30.15 -84.29
CA SER A 7 8.51 -29.00 -83.61
C SER A 7 7.55 -27.86 -83.32
N VAL A 8 6.50 -27.66 -84.13
CA VAL A 8 5.49 -26.60 -83.88
C VAL A 8 4.54 -26.99 -82.74
N THR A 9 4.16 -28.26 -82.62
CA THR A 9 3.30 -28.76 -81.55
C THR A 9 4.01 -28.70 -80.21
N LEU A 10 5.30 -29.05 -80.15
CA LEU A 10 6.08 -29.02 -78.93
C LEU A 10 6.32 -27.57 -78.45
N CYS A 11 6.54 -26.61 -79.36
CA CYS A 11 6.65 -25.19 -79.02
C CYS A 11 5.32 -24.59 -78.50
N PHE A 12 4.19 -25.06 -79.03
CA PHE A 12 2.88 -24.58 -78.61
C PHE A 12 2.49 -25.08 -77.18
N GLU A 13 2.81 -26.35 -76.91
CA GLU A 13 2.59 -26.90 -75.52
C GLU A 13 3.48 -26.26 -74.46
N ILE A 14 4.76 -26.00 -74.79
CA ILE A 14 5.67 -25.32 -73.90
C ILE A 14 5.22 -23.87 -73.64
N LEU A 15 4.67 -23.18 -74.64
CA LEU A 15 4.16 -21.82 -74.49
C LEU A 15 2.89 -21.76 -73.62
N ILE A 16 1.99 -22.74 -73.79
CA ILE A 16 0.75 -22.86 -72.97
C ILE A 16 1.10 -23.25 -71.58
N MET A 17 2.01 -24.14 -71.28
CA MET A 17 2.47 -24.51 -69.97
C MET A 17 3.17 -23.34 -69.28
N SER A 18 3.96 -22.53 -69.96
CA SER A 18 4.60 -21.33 -69.37
C SER A 18 3.59 -20.22 -69.01
N LEU A 19 2.54 -20.04 -69.81
CA LEU A 19 1.45 -19.08 -69.52
C LEU A 19 0.55 -19.54 -68.40
N LEU A 20 0.27 -20.82 -68.27
CA LEU A 20 -0.46 -21.40 -67.14
C LEU A 20 0.35 -21.34 -65.87
N HIS A 21 1.65 -21.59 -65.92
CA HIS A 21 2.54 -21.51 -64.79
C HIS A 21 2.67 -20.05 -64.25
N ARG A 22 2.79 -19.05 -65.11
CA ARG A 22 2.80 -17.64 -64.78
C ARG A 22 1.47 -17.15 -64.14
N ARG A 23 0.33 -17.63 -64.67
CA ARG A 23 -0.99 -17.32 -64.08
C ARG A 23 -1.20 -18.02 -62.75
N PHE A 24 -0.71 -19.23 -62.56
CA PHE A 24 -0.78 -19.94 -61.27
C PHE A 24 0.11 -19.30 -60.22
N ILE A 25 1.33 -18.90 -60.56
CA ILE A 25 2.23 -18.17 -59.65
C ILE A 25 1.64 -16.81 -59.31
N SER A 26 1.04 -16.10 -60.24
CA SER A 26 0.38 -14.80 -59.98
C SER A 26 -0.86 -14.96 -59.08
N LEU A 27 -1.64 -16.04 -59.24
CA LEU A 27 -2.81 -16.31 -58.38
C LEU A 27 -2.39 -16.72 -56.94
N VAL A 28 -1.35 -17.55 -56.81
CA VAL A 28 -0.80 -17.95 -55.50
C VAL A 28 -0.16 -16.76 -54.80
N SER A 29 0.54 -15.89 -55.52
CA SER A 29 1.09 -14.65 -54.93
C SER A 29 -0.01 -13.65 -54.48
N PHE A 30 -1.12 -13.58 -55.23
CA PHE A 30 -2.25 -12.73 -54.86
C PHE A 30 -3.04 -13.28 -53.67
N VAL A 31 -3.17 -14.60 -53.54
CA VAL A 31 -3.79 -15.27 -52.38
C VAL A 31 -2.89 -15.16 -51.16
N LEU A 32 -1.56 -15.26 -51.29
CA LEU A 32 -0.61 -15.02 -50.20
C LEU A 32 -0.55 -13.56 -49.75
N LEU A 33 -0.80 -12.57 -50.61
CA LEU A 33 -0.91 -11.17 -50.29
C LEU A 33 -2.24 -10.83 -49.61
N LEU A 34 -3.31 -11.56 -49.86
CA LEU A 34 -4.61 -11.41 -49.21
C LEU A 34 -4.67 -12.11 -47.83
N SER A 35 -3.81 -13.10 -47.56
CA SER A 35 -3.72 -13.77 -46.28
C SER A 35 -2.83 -13.03 -45.24
N SER A 36 -2.11 -11.99 -45.65
CA SER A 36 -1.44 -11.05 -44.74
C SER A 36 -2.35 -9.90 -44.32
N SER A 37 -3.66 -10.18 -44.14
CA SER A 37 -4.47 -9.31 -43.28
C SER A 37 -3.88 -9.38 -41.88
N THR A 38 -2.96 -8.48 -41.60
CA THR A 38 -2.59 -8.15 -40.24
C THR A 38 -3.89 -7.86 -39.49
N PHE A 39 -4.35 -8.79 -38.66
CA PHE A 39 -5.25 -8.46 -37.58
C PHE A 39 -4.50 -7.42 -36.74
N THR A 40 -4.68 -6.16 -37.03
CA THR A 40 -4.39 -5.12 -36.09
C THR A 40 -5.29 -5.43 -34.91
N ALA A 41 -4.73 -6.11 -33.91
CA ALA A 41 -5.35 -6.15 -32.59
C ALA A 41 -5.52 -4.69 -32.21
N PHE A 42 -6.75 -4.19 -32.22
CA PHE A 42 -7.05 -2.85 -31.72
C PHE A 42 -6.59 -2.85 -30.25
N ALA A 43 -5.53 -2.10 -29.99
CA ALA A 43 -5.09 -1.89 -28.62
C ALA A 43 -6.28 -1.36 -27.80
N TYR A 44 -6.44 -1.82 -26.57
CA TYR A 44 -7.50 -1.34 -25.68
C TYR A 44 -7.37 0.18 -25.53
N SER A 45 -8.32 0.92 -26.07
CA SER A 45 -8.26 2.38 -26.28
C SER A 45 -7.84 3.19 -25.03
N PRO A 46 -8.26 2.87 -23.80
CA PRO A 46 -7.79 3.60 -22.62
C PRO A 46 -6.27 3.58 -22.43
N LEU A 47 -5.55 2.56 -22.91
CA LEU A 47 -4.09 2.46 -22.77
C LEU A 47 -3.35 3.55 -23.56
N GLU A 48 -3.95 4.09 -24.63
CA GLU A 48 -3.36 5.16 -25.43
C GLU A 48 -3.16 6.47 -24.65
N ALA A 49 -3.89 6.64 -23.53
CA ALA A 49 -3.70 7.79 -22.66
C ALA A 49 -2.39 7.74 -21.85
N LEU A 50 -1.78 6.56 -21.70
CA LEU A 50 -0.58 6.39 -20.88
C LEU A 50 0.69 6.77 -21.66
N PRO A 51 1.72 7.31 -21.00
CA PRO A 51 3.01 7.57 -21.60
C PRO A 51 3.63 6.30 -22.18
N GLN A 52 4.33 6.45 -23.30
CA GLN A 52 5.14 5.36 -23.87
C GLN A 52 6.16 4.86 -22.85
N GLY A 53 6.30 3.54 -22.71
CA GLY A 53 7.17 2.89 -21.73
C GLY A 53 6.45 2.50 -20.44
N SER A 54 5.21 2.95 -20.21
CA SER A 54 4.40 2.46 -19.11
C SER A 54 4.10 0.98 -19.27
N ARG A 55 4.34 0.19 -18.23
CA ARG A 55 4.00 -1.23 -18.19
C ARG A 55 2.67 -1.40 -17.45
N VAL A 56 1.74 -2.09 -18.09
CA VAL A 56 0.35 -2.23 -17.63
C VAL A 56 -0.05 -3.68 -17.54
N GLY A 57 -0.65 -4.07 -16.43
CA GLY A 57 -1.36 -5.32 -16.23
C GLY A 57 -2.81 -5.05 -15.86
N LEU A 58 -3.76 -5.57 -16.64
CA LEU A 58 -5.19 -5.42 -16.42
C LEU A 58 -5.88 -6.78 -16.44
N LEU A 59 -6.87 -6.93 -15.58
CA LEU A 59 -7.83 -8.01 -15.63
C LEU A 59 -9.19 -7.49 -15.17
N VAL A 60 -10.24 -7.76 -15.96
CA VAL A 60 -11.64 -7.51 -15.62
C VAL A 60 -12.44 -8.74 -16.00
N LYS A 61 -13.07 -9.38 -15.03
CA LYS A 61 -13.92 -10.55 -15.27
C LYS A 61 -15.15 -10.58 -14.38
N PRO A 62 -16.28 -11.15 -14.85
CA PRO A 62 -17.45 -11.34 -14.01
C PRO A 62 -17.14 -12.35 -12.89
N LEU A 63 -17.76 -12.13 -11.76
CA LEU A 63 -17.65 -13.04 -10.62
C LEU A 63 -18.42 -14.34 -10.88
N GLY A 64 -17.83 -15.48 -10.52
CA GLY A 64 -18.42 -16.80 -10.73
C GLY A 64 -18.42 -17.26 -12.19
N SER A 65 -17.62 -16.66 -13.07
CA SER A 65 -17.48 -17.03 -14.49
C SER A 65 -16.01 -17.09 -14.91
N GLU A 66 -15.72 -17.95 -15.88
CA GLU A 66 -14.40 -17.99 -16.53
C GLU A 66 -14.27 -17.00 -17.70
N HIS A 67 -15.37 -16.35 -18.08
CA HIS A 67 -15.35 -15.32 -19.11
C HIS A 67 -14.51 -14.12 -18.66
N ILE A 68 -13.75 -13.54 -19.58
CA ILE A 68 -12.93 -12.35 -19.32
C ILE A 68 -13.43 -11.21 -20.20
N PHE A 69 -13.79 -10.08 -19.60
CA PHE A 69 -14.21 -8.90 -20.34
C PHE A 69 -13.02 -8.14 -20.92
N GLN A 70 -11.94 -8.02 -20.13
CA GLN A 70 -10.73 -7.30 -20.51
C GLN A 70 -9.52 -7.91 -19.81
N GLN A 71 -8.44 -8.13 -20.54
CA GLN A 71 -7.13 -8.49 -19.99
C GLN A 71 -6.00 -7.93 -20.84
N THR A 72 -4.81 -7.84 -20.25
CA THR A 72 -3.55 -7.68 -20.98
C THR A 72 -2.78 -8.99 -20.99
N ASP A 73 -1.80 -9.12 -21.90
CA ASP A 73 -0.95 -10.33 -22.00
C ASP A 73 0.02 -10.50 -20.81
N ASN A 74 0.03 -9.56 -19.88
CA ASN A 74 1.00 -9.45 -18.78
C ASN A 74 0.49 -10.00 -17.45
N LEU A 75 -0.52 -10.87 -17.41
CA LEU A 75 -1.16 -11.33 -16.16
C LEU A 75 -0.20 -12.03 -15.20
N GLY A 76 0.73 -12.85 -15.73
CA GLY A 76 1.73 -13.56 -14.95
C GLY A 76 2.98 -12.74 -14.59
N LEU A 77 3.14 -11.53 -15.13
CA LEU A 77 4.27 -10.68 -14.79
C LEU A 77 4.11 -10.07 -13.39
N TYR A 78 5.26 -9.80 -12.76
CA TYR A 78 5.33 -9.26 -11.42
C TYR A 78 5.43 -7.74 -11.43
N PHE A 79 4.52 -7.11 -10.71
CA PHE A 79 4.44 -5.66 -10.55
C PHE A 79 4.67 -5.28 -9.07
N PRO A 80 5.17 -4.07 -8.76
CA PRO A 80 5.10 -3.55 -7.41
C PRO A 80 3.63 -3.26 -7.06
N PRO A 81 3.02 -4.02 -6.13
CA PRO A 81 1.58 -3.91 -5.85
C PRO A 81 1.22 -2.61 -5.14
N ALA A 82 2.17 -1.93 -4.54
CA ALA A 82 1.93 -0.82 -3.63
C ALA A 82 0.86 -1.19 -2.57
N SER A 83 0.07 -0.24 -2.09
CA SER A 83 -0.91 -0.50 -1.03
C SER A 83 -2.07 -1.43 -1.40
N THR A 84 -2.17 -1.95 -2.64
CA THR A 84 -3.10 -3.04 -2.92
C THR A 84 -2.70 -4.34 -2.21
N LEU A 85 -1.41 -4.48 -1.83
CA LEU A 85 -0.90 -5.60 -1.02
C LEU A 85 -1.66 -5.75 0.30
N LYS A 86 -2.20 -4.66 0.86
CA LYS A 86 -2.99 -4.69 2.09
C LYS A 86 -4.24 -5.59 2.02
N LEU A 87 -4.74 -5.91 0.80
CA LEU A 87 -5.80 -6.91 0.64
C LEU A 87 -5.30 -8.31 1.00
N VAL A 88 -4.08 -8.66 0.62
CA VAL A 88 -3.44 -9.93 0.96
C VAL A 88 -3.19 -10.01 2.47
N THR A 89 -2.64 -8.93 3.05
CA THR A 89 -2.39 -8.82 4.49
C THR A 89 -3.69 -8.89 5.30
N ALA A 90 -4.76 -8.20 4.85
CA ALA A 90 -6.07 -8.25 5.49
C ALA A 90 -6.66 -9.67 5.47
N LEU A 91 -6.60 -10.34 4.33
CA LEU A 91 -7.07 -11.71 4.20
C LEU A 91 -6.29 -12.66 5.13
N ALA A 92 -4.97 -12.60 5.13
CA ALA A 92 -4.13 -13.43 6.00
C ALA A 92 -4.44 -13.16 7.48
N ALA A 93 -4.61 -11.90 7.88
CA ALA A 93 -4.94 -11.53 9.26
C ALA A 93 -6.33 -12.06 9.69
N LYS A 94 -7.33 -11.95 8.83
CA LYS A 94 -8.68 -12.51 9.10
C LYS A 94 -8.65 -14.03 9.27
N LEU A 95 -7.92 -14.73 8.39
CA LEU A 95 -7.84 -16.18 8.39
C LEU A 95 -7.08 -16.76 9.59
N GLU A 96 -6.08 -16.03 10.09
CA GLU A 96 -5.20 -16.53 11.15
C GLU A 96 -5.55 -16.00 12.53
N LEU A 97 -5.86 -14.70 12.66
CA LEU A 97 -6.08 -14.07 13.96
C LEU A 97 -7.57 -14.00 14.34
N GLY A 98 -8.45 -13.94 13.34
CA GLY A 98 -9.91 -13.79 13.57
C GLY A 98 -10.31 -12.37 13.98
N ASP A 99 -11.61 -12.05 13.83
CA ASP A 99 -12.17 -10.70 13.99
C ASP A 99 -11.96 -10.09 15.36
N GLN A 100 -11.99 -10.91 16.40
CA GLN A 100 -11.93 -10.48 17.79
C GLN A 100 -10.50 -10.32 18.32
N TYR A 101 -9.49 -10.61 17.48
CA TYR A 101 -8.11 -10.36 17.87
C TYR A 101 -7.89 -8.90 18.28
N ARG A 102 -7.13 -8.69 19.35
CA ARG A 102 -6.74 -7.36 19.86
C ARG A 102 -5.28 -7.39 20.26
N PHE A 103 -4.56 -6.34 19.92
CA PHE A 103 -3.28 -6.07 20.55
C PHE A 103 -3.47 -5.82 22.04
N SER A 104 -2.50 -6.23 22.85
CA SER A 104 -2.64 -6.16 24.30
C SER A 104 -1.35 -5.71 24.98
N THR A 105 -1.33 -4.45 25.43
CA THR A 105 -0.24 -3.90 26.25
C THR A 105 -0.55 -4.16 27.72
N THR A 106 0.37 -4.80 28.45
CA THR A 106 0.18 -5.17 29.85
C THR A 106 1.15 -4.43 30.75
N LEU A 107 0.67 -4.02 31.92
CA LEU A 107 1.46 -3.46 33.00
C LEU A 107 1.57 -4.50 34.12
N THR A 108 2.78 -4.86 34.47
CA THR A 108 3.08 -5.94 35.43
C THR A 108 3.99 -5.42 36.53
N HIS A 109 3.79 -5.87 37.76
CA HIS A 109 4.68 -5.64 38.91
C HIS A 109 5.42 -6.93 39.21
N SER A 110 6.75 -6.86 39.28
CA SER A 110 7.63 -8.00 39.54
C SER A 110 8.77 -7.58 40.45
N GLY A 111 8.76 -8.05 41.69
CA GLY A 111 9.74 -7.61 42.70
C GLY A 111 9.63 -6.12 42.94
N ASN A 112 10.71 -5.38 42.66
CA ASN A 112 10.76 -3.93 42.76
C ASN A 112 10.50 -3.22 41.44
N ASP A 113 10.39 -3.99 40.33
CA ASP A 113 10.30 -3.48 38.96
C ASP A 113 8.86 -3.38 38.49
N ILE A 114 8.63 -2.44 37.59
CA ILE A 114 7.43 -2.34 36.79
C ILE A 114 7.75 -2.63 35.34
N ILE A 115 6.95 -3.48 34.71
CA ILE A 115 7.16 -3.90 33.32
C ILE A 115 5.95 -3.50 32.50
N ILE A 116 6.17 -2.73 31.44
CA ILE A 116 5.19 -2.49 30.37
C ILE A 116 5.58 -3.40 29.20
N ARG A 117 4.81 -4.47 29.01
CA ARG A 117 5.01 -5.37 27.87
C ARG A 117 4.16 -4.91 26.71
N PHE A 118 4.81 -4.43 25.67
CA PHE A 118 4.17 -3.96 24.46
C PHE A 118 3.86 -5.13 23.52
N SER A 119 2.79 -4.98 22.74
CA SER A 119 2.31 -6.00 21.80
C SER A 119 2.46 -5.61 20.33
N GLY A 120 3.11 -4.50 20.02
CA GLY A 120 3.15 -3.97 18.65
C GLY A 120 1.83 -3.33 18.23
N ASP A 121 1.02 -2.86 19.19
CA ASP A 121 -0.24 -2.16 18.94
C ASP A 121 0.01 -0.85 18.18
N PRO A 122 -0.38 -0.75 16.90
CA PRO A 122 -0.16 0.47 16.11
C PRO A 122 -1.04 1.64 16.54
N THR A 123 -2.03 1.39 17.39
CA THR A 123 -3.06 2.36 17.80
C THR A 123 -2.93 2.81 19.25
N LEU A 124 -1.96 2.29 20.01
CA LEU A 124 -1.71 2.68 21.39
C LEU A 124 -1.40 4.18 21.47
N THR A 125 -2.18 4.92 22.26
CA THR A 125 -2.00 6.35 22.42
C THR A 125 -1.22 6.71 23.70
N ASN A 126 -0.67 7.92 23.70
CA ASN A 126 -0.09 8.52 24.91
C ASN A 126 -1.10 8.58 26.08
N GLN A 127 -2.39 8.77 25.78
CA GLN A 127 -3.43 8.77 26.79
C GLN A 127 -3.66 7.37 27.37
N ASP A 128 -3.60 6.30 26.55
CA ASP A 128 -3.73 4.93 27.04
C ASP A 128 -2.57 4.54 27.94
N LEU A 129 -1.35 4.94 27.58
CA LEU A 129 -0.16 4.77 28.41
C LEU A 129 -0.32 5.48 29.75
N LYS A 130 -0.81 6.73 29.75
CA LYS A 130 -1.11 7.48 30.97
C LYS A 130 -2.16 6.79 31.83
N ASN A 131 -3.18 6.20 31.23
CA ASN A 131 -4.23 5.46 31.95
C ASN A 131 -3.65 4.21 32.64
N LEU A 132 -2.74 3.48 31.96
CA LEU A 132 -2.02 2.35 32.57
C LEU A 132 -1.22 2.80 33.78
N LEU A 133 -0.42 3.87 33.69
CA LEU A 133 0.36 4.40 34.81
C LEU A 133 -0.52 4.97 35.95
N THR A 134 -1.65 5.58 35.59
CA THR A 134 -2.62 6.06 36.57
C THR A 134 -3.21 4.91 37.41
N THR A 135 -3.35 3.73 36.81
CA THR A 135 -3.81 2.53 37.52
C THR A 135 -2.81 2.08 38.59
N LEU A 136 -1.48 2.22 38.37
CA LEU A 136 -0.47 2.02 39.41
C LEU A 136 -0.73 2.91 40.62
N LYS A 137 -0.94 4.21 40.37
CA LYS A 137 -1.20 5.20 41.42
C LYS A 137 -2.47 4.86 42.22
N LYS A 138 -3.55 4.49 41.52
CA LYS A 138 -4.81 4.07 42.15
C LYS A 138 -4.69 2.83 43.03
N GLN A 139 -3.72 1.93 42.74
CA GLN A 139 -3.42 0.77 43.55
C GLN A 139 -2.43 1.05 44.71
N GLY A 140 -2.13 2.32 44.97
CA GLY A 140 -1.28 2.76 46.09
C GLY A 140 0.22 2.85 45.73
N LEU A 141 0.63 2.56 44.51
CA LEU A 141 2.02 2.68 44.06
C LEU A 141 2.34 4.14 43.70
N SER A 142 2.92 4.88 44.62
CA SER A 142 3.42 6.25 44.40
C SER A 142 4.93 6.33 44.16
N ARG A 143 5.62 5.18 44.31
CA ARG A 143 7.07 5.05 44.14
C ARG A 143 7.39 3.69 43.54
N ILE A 144 8.25 3.67 42.52
CA ILE A 144 8.85 2.50 41.93
C ILE A 144 10.29 2.44 42.44
N SER A 145 10.61 1.44 43.27
CA SER A 145 11.93 1.30 43.90
C SER A 145 12.97 0.59 43.02
N GLY A 146 12.53 -0.11 41.98
CA GLY A 146 13.36 -0.71 40.98
C GLY A 146 13.30 0.05 39.66
N ASP A 147 13.46 -0.69 38.55
CA ASP A 147 13.42 -0.15 37.19
C ASP A 147 12.01 -0.22 36.61
N LEU A 148 11.76 0.64 35.60
CA LEU A 148 10.60 0.53 34.72
C LEU A 148 11.05 -0.03 33.37
N TRP A 149 10.63 -1.25 33.06
CA TRP A 149 11.00 -1.93 31.82
C TRP A 149 9.96 -1.72 30.73
N LEU A 150 10.43 -1.35 29.55
CA LEU A 150 9.67 -1.34 28.32
C LEU A 150 10.04 -2.62 27.53
N ASP A 151 9.24 -3.67 27.72
CA ASP A 151 9.48 -4.98 27.08
C ASP A 151 9.01 -4.95 25.62
N ASN A 152 9.97 -5.03 24.73
CA ASN A 152 9.79 -5.03 23.26
C ASN A 152 10.07 -6.38 22.61
N SER A 153 10.19 -7.44 23.37
CA SER A 153 10.64 -8.78 22.92
C SER A 153 9.71 -9.47 21.92
N ILE A 154 8.49 -8.93 21.73
CA ILE A 154 7.49 -9.52 20.82
C ILE A 154 7.90 -9.41 19.34
N PHE A 155 8.68 -8.40 18.98
CA PHE A 155 9.18 -8.19 17.61
C PHE A 155 10.70 -8.21 17.58
N SER A 156 11.24 -8.52 16.41
CA SER A 156 12.68 -8.57 16.12
C SER A 156 12.99 -8.07 14.71
N GLY A 157 14.27 -7.92 14.41
CA GLY A 157 14.74 -7.48 13.09
C GLY A 157 14.54 -5.99 12.86
N TYR A 158 14.43 -5.61 11.60
CA TYR A 158 14.32 -4.20 11.20
C TYR A 158 12.96 -3.60 11.55
N ASP A 159 12.96 -2.32 11.92
CA ASP A 159 11.76 -1.54 12.21
C ASP A 159 11.04 -1.07 10.93
N ARG A 160 11.74 -1.05 9.82
CA ARG A 160 11.23 -0.80 8.45
C ARG A 160 11.67 -1.92 7.53
N ALA A 161 10.84 -2.24 6.54
CA ALA A 161 11.16 -3.29 5.59
C ALA A 161 12.31 -2.90 4.67
N VAL A 162 13.08 -3.90 4.22
CA VAL A 162 14.11 -3.71 3.19
C VAL A 162 13.45 -3.20 1.91
N GLY A 163 14.06 -2.20 1.27
CA GLY A 163 13.49 -1.55 0.07
C GLY A 163 12.49 -0.42 0.38
N SER A 164 12.33 -0.02 1.65
CA SER A 164 11.64 1.22 1.99
C SER A 164 12.40 2.42 1.42
N PRO A 165 11.73 3.38 0.77
CA PRO A 165 12.39 4.54 0.19
C PRO A 165 13.06 5.39 1.28
N TRP A 166 14.32 5.71 1.09
CA TRP A 166 15.10 6.46 2.10
C TRP A 166 14.66 7.93 2.23
N ASP A 167 14.18 8.50 1.14
CA ASP A 167 13.75 9.90 1.00
C ASP A 167 12.44 10.22 1.74
N ILE A 168 11.74 9.20 2.22
CA ILE A 168 10.47 9.35 2.94
C ILE A 168 10.55 8.90 4.41
N LEU A 169 11.70 8.51 4.92
CA LEU A 169 11.85 7.97 6.29
C LEU A 169 11.37 8.93 7.37
N GLY A 170 11.41 10.23 7.11
CA GLY A 170 10.96 11.28 8.04
C GLY A 170 9.46 11.52 8.07
N VAL A 171 8.66 10.97 7.16
CA VAL A 171 7.22 11.22 7.07
C VAL A 171 6.39 10.08 7.65
N CYS A 172 5.25 10.41 8.28
CA CYS A 172 4.50 9.46 9.09
C CYS A 172 3.98 8.22 8.35
N TYR A 173 3.72 8.29 7.05
CA TYR A 173 3.31 7.09 6.32
C TYR A 173 4.43 6.04 6.15
N SER A 174 5.68 6.39 6.53
CA SER A 174 6.81 5.48 6.67
C SER A 174 7.25 5.28 8.13
N ALA A 175 6.35 5.52 9.08
CA ALA A 175 6.63 5.29 10.50
C ALA A 175 7.11 3.85 10.74
N PRO A 176 8.11 3.65 11.62
CA PRO A 176 8.64 2.32 11.89
C PRO A 176 7.61 1.44 12.60
N SER A 177 7.52 0.18 12.21
CA SER A 177 6.69 -0.84 12.85
C SER A 177 7.51 -1.54 13.93
N THR A 178 7.31 -1.12 15.17
CA THR A 178 8.04 -1.58 16.36
C THR A 178 7.11 -2.22 17.38
N ALA A 179 7.66 -3.03 18.29
CA ALA A 179 6.88 -3.52 19.41
C ALA A 179 6.36 -2.37 20.29
N ILE A 180 7.22 -1.39 20.54
CA ILE A 180 6.89 -0.15 21.24
C ILE A 180 6.44 0.88 20.20
N THR A 181 5.14 1.06 20.07
CA THR A 181 4.52 2.07 19.21
C THR A 181 3.65 2.97 20.08
N LEU A 182 3.79 4.28 19.90
CA LEU A 182 3.01 5.27 20.64
C LEU A 182 2.56 6.39 19.70
N ASP A 183 1.25 6.73 19.72
CA ASP A 183 0.62 7.73 18.83
C ASP A 183 0.94 7.46 17.34
N GLY A 184 0.97 6.19 16.93
CA GLY A 184 1.31 5.77 15.57
C GLY A 184 2.75 6.06 15.16
N ASN A 185 3.67 6.24 16.11
CA ASN A 185 5.05 6.69 15.86
C ASN A 185 5.09 7.94 14.97
N CYS A 186 4.15 8.88 15.20
CA CYS A 186 3.93 10.05 14.35
C CYS A 186 3.65 11.30 15.17
N VAL A 187 4.40 12.37 14.93
CA VAL A 187 4.24 13.67 15.59
C VAL A 187 3.75 14.71 14.59
N GLN A 188 2.66 15.38 14.94
CA GLN A 188 2.12 16.48 14.14
C GLN A 188 2.80 17.80 14.51
N ALA A 189 3.09 18.61 13.50
CA ALA A 189 3.72 19.91 13.61
C ALA A 189 3.22 20.85 12.51
N SER A 190 3.79 22.06 12.43
CA SER A 190 3.49 23.01 11.38
C SER A 190 4.71 23.86 11.04
N ILE A 191 4.84 24.24 9.76
CA ILE A 191 5.84 25.21 9.33
C ILE A 191 5.14 26.47 8.79
N TYR A 192 5.68 27.62 9.17
CA TYR A 192 5.18 28.95 8.84
C TYR A 192 6.18 29.66 7.94
N THR A 193 5.71 30.37 6.91
CA THR A 193 6.50 31.34 6.16
C THR A 193 6.52 32.67 6.93
N GLN A 194 7.63 33.41 6.87
CA GLN A 194 7.83 34.70 7.54
C GLN A 194 8.18 35.78 6.51
N ASP A 195 7.83 37.02 6.81
CA ASP A 195 8.05 38.17 5.90
C ASP A 195 9.56 38.49 5.72
N ASP A 196 10.42 38.03 6.63
CA ASP A 196 11.89 38.20 6.53
C ASP A 196 12.58 37.16 5.64
N GLY A 197 11.81 36.37 4.87
CA GLY A 197 12.32 35.34 3.99
C GLY A 197 12.70 34.02 4.68
N LYS A 198 12.43 33.90 5.99
CA LYS A 198 12.71 32.68 6.76
C LYS A 198 11.47 31.83 6.94
N THR A 199 11.66 30.66 7.51
CA THR A 199 10.58 29.80 7.98
C THR A 199 10.70 29.54 9.47
N ARG A 200 9.59 29.21 10.12
CA ARG A 200 9.53 28.83 11.54
C ARG A 200 8.72 27.54 11.70
N VAL A 201 9.28 26.56 12.41
CA VAL A 201 8.56 25.32 12.75
C VAL A 201 7.97 25.44 14.15
N TYR A 202 6.75 24.93 14.33
CA TYR A 202 6.10 24.73 15.61
C TYR A 202 5.84 23.24 15.83
N VAL A 203 6.38 22.70 16.90
CA VAL A 203 6.09 21.37 17.43
C VAL A 203 5.47 21.54 18.80
N PRO A 204 4.32 20.90 19.11
CA PRO A 204 3.75 20.98 20.45
C PRO A 204 4.72 20.44 21.52
N GLU A 205 4.91 21.17 22.61
CA GLU A 205 5.92 20.90 23.66
C GLU A 205 5.80 19.54 24.35
N GLN A 206 4.62 18.91 24.25
CA GLN A 206 4.42 17.59 24.82
C GLN A 206 5.20 16.49 24.09
N TYR A 207 5.60 16.69 22.85
CA TYR A 207 6.30 15.69 22.06
C TYR A 207 7.83 15.83 22.17
N PRO A 208 8.55 14.77 22.57
CA PRO A 208 10.00 14.82 22.81
C PRO A 208 10.81 14.61 21.51
N ILE A 209 10.55 15.43 20.49
CA ILE A 209 11.31 15.51 19.26
C ILE A 209 11.93 16.90 19.10
N HIS A 210 13.00 17.00 18.33
CA HIS A 210 13.62 18.28 18.02
C HIS A 210 13.59 18.54 16.51
N VAL A 211 13.03 19.69 16.11
CA VAL A 211 12.89 20.07 14.71
C VAL A 211 13.49 21.46 14.50
N THR A 212 14.38 21.57 13.54
CA THR A 212 14.98 22.84 13.08
C THR A 212 14.63 23.09 11.62
N THR A 213 14.72 24.36 11.19
CA THR A 213 14.51 24.74 9.79
C THR A 213 15.53 25.76 9.33
N ASN A 214 16.11 25.50 8.15
CA ASN A 214 16.91 26.44 7.35
C ASN A 214 16.20 26.74 6.01
N ALA A 215 14.98 26.20 5.80
CA ALA A 215 14.22 26.42 4.57
C ALA A 215 13.87 27.91 4.43
N GLN A 216 13.96 28.42 3.20
CA GLN A 216 13.68 29.82 2.88
C GLN A 216 12.23 29.99 2.43
N THR A 217 11.62 31.10 2.80
CA THR A 217 10.36 31.57 2.21
C THR A 217 10.66 32.19 0.86
N VAL A 218 10.00 31.73 -0.21
CA VAL A 218 10.17 32.22 -1.58
C VAL A 218 8.80 32.48 -2.23
N SER A 219 8.77 33.26 -3.31
CA SER A 219 7.56 33.36 -4.13
C SER A 219 7.27 32.03 -4.85
N LYS A 220 6.02 31.80 -5.21
CA LYS A 220 5.66 30.61 -5.99
C LYS A 220 6.38 30.55 -7.34
N LEU A 221 6.56 31.68 -8.00
CA LEU A 221 7.30 31.77 -9.27
C LEU A 221 8.78 31.41 -9.09
N GLU A 222 9.39 31.86 -8.02
CA GLU A 222 10.79 31.53 -7.68
C GLU A 222 10.95 30.06 -7.35
N GLN A 223 10.03 29.45 -6.56
CA GLN A 223 10.02 28.03 -6.28
C GLN A 223 9.98 27.19 -7.57
N GLU A 224 9.09 27.55 -8.50
CA GLU A 224 8.93 26.86 -9.78
C GLU A 224 10.14 27.04 -10.70
N SER A 225 10.72 28.26 -10.79
CA SER A 225 11.85 28.56 -11.66
C SER A 225 13.15 27.94 -11.19
N THR A 226 13.39 27.89 -9.88
CA THR A 226 14.57 27.30 -9.26
C THR A 226 14.41 25.80 -9.01
N ARG A 227 13.21 25.25 -9.15
CA ARG A 227 12.85 23.85 -8.81
C ARG A 227 13.24 23.50 -7.37
N CYS A 228 13.08 24.45 -6.47
CA CYS A 228 13.42 24.28 -5.08
C CYS A 228 12.24 23.62 -4.33
N ASP A 229 12.54 22.55 -3.61
CA ASP A 229 11.57 21.80 -2.81
C ASP A 229 11.91 21.90 -1.31
N LEU A 230 10.90 21.64 -0.47
CA LEU A 230 11.09 21.48 0.96
C LEU A 230 11.62 20.07 1.24
N GLU A 231 12.83 19.96 1.76
CA GLU A 231 13.51 18.72 2.04
C GLU A 231 13.54 18.44 3.54
N LEU A 232 13.37 17.18 3.91
CA LEU A 232 13.44 16.71 5.28
C LEU A 232 14.60 15.74 5.47
N THR A 233 15.54 16.10 6.34
CA THR A 233 16.56 15.17 6.84
C THR A 233 16.24 14.75 8.26
N THR A 234 16.53 13.49 8.56
CA THR A 234 16.31 12.89 9.87
C THR A 234 17.59 12.31 10.42
N SER A 235 17.74 12.32 11.73
CA SER A 235 18.82 11.63 12.41
C SER A 235 18.29 10.74 13.52
N GLU A 236 19.15 9.92 14.07
CA GLU A 236 18.92 9.22 15.33
C GLU A 236 18.49 10.20 16.43
N GLN A 237 17.87 9.71 17.51
CA GLN A 237 17.41 10.49 18.63
C GLN A 237 16.23 11.45 18.32
N ASN A 238 15.52 11.23 17.22
CA ASN A 238 14.35 12.02 16.84
C ASN A 238 14.64 13.51 16.57
N ASN A 239 15.76 13.79 15.91
CA ASN A 239 16.10 15.13 15.44
C ASN A 239 15.77 15.23 13.94
N TYR A 240 15.23 16.38 13.54
CA TYR A 240 14.77 16.64 12.17
C TYR A 240 15.24 18.02 11.73
N GLN A 241 15.61 18.13 10.46
CA GLN A 241 15.98 19.39 9.84
C GLN A 241 15.26 19.57 8.51
N LEU A 242 14.59 20.72 8.35
CA LEU A 242 13.97 21.13 7.12
C LEU A 242 14.91 22.08 6.38
N ASN A 243 15.14 21.82 5.08
CA ASN A 243 16.00 22.59 4.20
C ASN A 243 15.25 22.93 2.91
N GLY A 244 15.92 23.65 1.99
CA GLY A 244 15.36 24.04 0.72
C GLY A 244 14.46 25.26 0.83
N CYS A 245 13.26 25.20 0.22
CA CYS A 245 12.37 26.35 0.25
C CYS A 245 10.89 25.95 0.34
N LEU A 246 10.10 26.95 0.77
CA LEU A 246 8.63 26.87 0.86
C LEU A 246 8.04 28.11 0.23
N ALA A 247 7.09 27.93 -0.71
CA ALA A 247 6.35 29.05 -1.27
C ALA A 247 5.56 29.79 -0.18
N GLU A 248 5.58 31.11 -0.23
CA GLU A 248 4.82 31.98 0.65
C GLU A 248 3.36 31.56 0.73
N ARG A 249 2.81 31.58 1.94
CA ARG A 249 1.46 31.12 2.22
C ARG A 249 0.87 31.77 3.47
N SER A 250 -0.44 32.06 3.40
CA SER A 250 -1.16 32.68 4.53
C SER A 250 -1.47 31.72 5.69
N LYS A 251 -1.52 30.40 5.42
CA LYS A 251 -1.78 29.37 6.43
C LYS A 251 -0.56 28.47 6.59
N PRO A 252 -0.24 28.02 7.83
CA PRO A 252 0.88 27.10 8.04
C PRO A 252 0.69 25.80 7.24
N LEU A 253 1.80 25.25 6.76
CA LEU A 253 1.80 23.91 6.18
C LEU A 253 1.83 22.88 7.30
N PRO A 254 0.80 22.00 7.41
CA PRO A 254 0.83 20.89 8.34
C PRO A 254 1.98 19.93 8.01
N LEU A 255 2.75 19.55 9.01
CA LEU A 255 3.83 18.57 8.93
C LEU A 255 3.51 17.36 9.80
N LYS A 256 4.04 16.21 9.42
CA LYS A 256 3.91 14.96 10.16
C LYS A 256 5.26 14.24 10.15
N PHE A 257 5.91 14.19 11.32
CA PHE A 257 7.22 13.58 11.49
C PHE A 257 7.12 12.15 12.02
N ALA A 258 7.62 11.18 11.26
CA ALA A 258 7.77 9.80 11.73
C ALA A 258 8.85 9.74 12.81
N VAL A 259 8.52 9.19 13.97
CA VAL A 259 9.47 8.95 15.07
C VAL A 259 10.54 7.98 14.56
N GLN A 260 11.81 8.36 14.63
CA GLN A 260 12.94 7.57 14.14
C GLN A 260 13.40 6.53 15.16
N ASP A 261 13.36 6.89 16.43
CA ASP A 261 13.66 6.01 17.57
C ASP A 261 12.46 5.99 18.53
N PRO A 262 11.52 5.04 18.33
CA PRO A 262 10.35 4.86 19.19
C PRO A 262 10.69 4.49 20.63
N ASN A 263 11.82 3.82 20.86
CA ASN A 263 12.27 3.43 22.19
C ASN A 263 12.64 4.65 23.02
N LEU A 264 13.49 5.52 22.47
CA LEU A 264 13.88 6.78 23.10
C LEU A 264 12.67 7.72 23.26
N TYR A 265 11.82 7.83 22.24
CA TYR A 265 10.60 8.62 22.28
C TYR A 265 9.70 8.20 23.45
N THR A 266 9.40 6.90 23.55
CA THR A 266 8.53 6.36 24.60
C THR A 266 9.18 6.46 25.97
N THR A 267 10.49 6.24 26.08
CA THR A 267 11.24 6.46 27.33
C THR A 267 11.06 7.88 27.85
N ARG A 268 11.24 8.88 26.99
CA ARG A 268 11.04 10.30 27.36
C ARG A 268 9.58 10.60 27.76
N MET A 269 8.62 9.98 27.05
CA MET A 269 7.20 10.11 27.37
C MET A 269 6.87 9.49 28.73
N ILE A 270 7.44 8.33 29.07
CA ILE A 270 7.25 7.66 30.37
C ILE A 270 7.72 8.57 31.52
N TYR A 271 8.93 9.14 31.46
CA TYR A 271 9.40 10.07 32.49
C TYR A 271 8.45 11.25 32.68
N LYS A 272 7.98 11.84 31.58
CA LYS A 272 7.02 12.94 31.61
C LYS A 272 5.70 12.53 32.26
N GLN A 273 5.18 11.36 31.92
CA GLN A 273 3.92 10.87 32.45
C GLN A 273 4.00 10.43 33.89
N LEU A 274 5.08 9.78 34.33
CA LEU A 274 5.31 9.45 35.74
C LEU A 274 5.24 10.73 36.62
N LYS A 275 5.92 11.80 36.14
CA LYS A 275 5.84 13.11 36.83
C LYS A 275 4.42 13.65 36.87
N GLN A 276 3.65 13.58 35.79
CA GLN A 276 2.25 14.07 35.75
C GLN A 276 1.31 13.25 36.62
N VAL A 277 1.51 11.94 36.73
CA VAL A 277 0.70 11.05 37.54
C VAL A 277 1.13 11.12 39.06
N GLY A 278 2.30 11.67 39.34
CA GLY A 278 2.86 11.76 40.68
C GLY A 278 3.40 10.42 41.20
N ILE A 279 4.11 9.70 40.31
CA ILE A 279 4.86 8.48 40.66
C ILE A 279 6.34 8.79 40.53
N SER A 280 7.11 8.54 41.61
CA SER A 280 8.58 8.62 41.59
C SER A 280 9.19 7.30 41.10
N LEU A 281 10.24 7.39 40.31
CA LEU A 281 11.07 6.26 39.86
C LEU A 281 12.47 6.44 40.48
N GLU A 282 12.95 5.43 41.21
CA GLU A 282 14.30 5.44 41.80
C GLU A 282 15.35 4.82 40.87
N GLY A 283 14.95 3.80 40.11
CA GLY A 283 15.77 3.23 39.06
C GLY A 283 15.65 4.00 37.76
N GLU A 284 15.80 3.28 36.65
CA GLU A 284 15.82 3.83 35.31
C GLU A 284 14.69 3.24 34.46
N VAL A 285 14.35 3.92 33.34
CA VAL A 285 13.53 3.33 32.28
C VAL A 285 14.45 2.53 31.36
N LYS A 286 14.25 1.22 31.29
CA LYS A 286 15.05 0.27 30.49
C LYS A 286 14.21 -0.28 29.35
N VAL A 287 14.84 -0.48 28.19
CA VAL A 287 14.20 -1.09 27.01
C VAL A 287 14.85 -2.42 26.73
N GLY A 288 14.04 -3.45 26.51
CA GLY A 288 14.53 -4.79 26.19
C GLY A 288 13.63 -5.90 26.72
N SER A 289 14.06 -7.13 26.53
CA SER A 289 13.34 -8.31 27.02
C SER A 289 13.47 -8.44 28.53
N TYR A 290 12.34 -8.52 29.22
CA TYR A 290 12.30 -8.76 30.67
C TYR A 290 11.96 -10.21 30.97
N HIS A 291 12.90 -10.93 31.59
CA HIS A 291 12.76 -12.33 31.96
C HIS A 291 12.41 -12.47 33.45
N ALA A 292 11.17 -12.16 33.82
CA ALA A 292 10.69 -12.44 35.16
C ALA A 292 9.89 -13.74 35.20
N GLU A 293 10.21 -14.61 36.09
CA GLU A 293 9.46 -15.85 36.27
C GLU A 293 8.07 -15.67 36.85
N LYS A 294 7.83 -14.62 37.64
CA LYS A 294 6.52 -14.35 38.30
C LYS A 294 6.29 -12.85 38.47
N GLY A 295 5.35 -12.28 37.74
CA GLY A 295 4.87 -10.93 37.95
C GLY A 295 3.34 -10.90 38.05
N ARG A 296 2.78 -9.95 38.82
CA ARG A 296 1.34 -9.71 38.91
C ARG A 296 0.94 -8.69 37.89
N VAL A 297 0.08 -9.06 36.94
CA VAL A 297 -0.54 -8.08 36.01
C VAL A 297 -1.42 -7.11 36.80
N ILE A 298 -1.14 -5.83 36.68
CA ILE A 298 -1.82 -4.73 37.35
C ILE A 298 -2.89 -4.14 36.46
N ALA A 299 -2.56 -3.92 35.21
CA ALA A 299 -3.45 -3.30 34.22
C ALA A 299 -3.19 -3.85 32.82
N LYS A 300 -4.17 -3.73 31.98
CA LYS A 300 -4.14 -4.13 30.58
C LYS A 300 -4.84 -3.09 29.73
N HIS A 301 -4.20 -2.69 28.64
CA HIS A 301 -4.83 -1.98 27.55
C HIS A 301 -5.05 -2.94 26.39
N GLN A 302 -6.15 -2.79 25.66
CA GLN A 302 -6.44 -3.56 24.43
C GLN A 302 -6.84 -2.61 23.32
N SER A 303 -6.28 -2.84 22.14
CA SER A 303 -6.70 -2.13 20.93
C SER A 303 -8.17 -2.37 20.59
N GLN A 304 -8.68 -1.67 19.59
CA GLN A 304 -9.91 -2.07 18.89
C GLN A 304 -9.76 -3.48 18.30
N PRO A 305 -10.86 -4.19 18.04
CA PRO A 305 -10.79 -5.52 17.41
C PRO A 305 -10.22 -5.44 15.99
N LEU A 306 -9.71 -6.57 15.50
CA LEU A 306 -9.06 -6.67 14.18
C LEU A 306 -9.93 -6.11 13.05
N GLU A 307 -11.23 -6.36 13.06
CA GLU A 307 -12.15 -5.85 12.03
C GLU A 307 -12.09 -4.32 11.89
N VAL A 308 -12.04 -3.60 13.02
CA VAL A 308 -11.93 -2.13 13.04
C VAL A 308 -10.54 -1.67 12.56
N LEU A 309 -9.49 -2.38 12.97
CA LEU A 309 -8.12 -2.10 12.51
C LEU A 309 -7.99 -2.32 10.99
N LEU A 310 -8.61 -3.36 10.45
CA LEU A 310 -8.63 -3.63 9.01
C LEU A 310 -9.43 -2.57 8.24
N GLU A 311 -10.54 -2.10 8.80
CA GLU A 311 -11.30 -0.99 8.18
C GLU A 311 -10.43 0.28 8.06
N ILE A 312 -9.74 0.67 9.14
CA ILE A 312 -8.80 1.81 9.12
C ILE A 312 -7.68 1.55 8.09
N MET A 313 -7.06 0.37 8.13
CA MET A 313 -5.98 -0.02 7.23
C MET A 313 -6.39 0.07 5.76
N LEU A 314 -7.57 -0.40 5.40
CA LEU A 314 -8.03 -0.42 4.01
C LEU A 314 -8.53 0.96 3.57
N LYS A 315 -9.33 1.67 4.39
CA LYS A 315 -9.90 2.98 4.05
C LYS A 315 -8.85 4.10 4.04
N GLU A 316 -8.01 4.19 5.07
CA GLU A 316 -6.99 5.22 5.18
C GLU A 316 -5.64 4.81 4.57
N SER A 317 -5.54 3.56 4.13
CA SER A 317 -4.30 2.97 3.60
C SER A 317 -3.16 2.98 4.62
N ASP A 318 -3.46 2.73 5.89
CA ASP A 318 -2.50 2.80 6.99
C ASP A 318 -1.41 1.73 6.84
N ASN A 319 -0.16 2.19 6.71
CA ASN A 319 0.99 1.30 6.53
C ASN A 319 1.42 0.68 7.86
N LEU A 320 1.33 1.43 8.95
CA LEU A 320 1.78 0.96 10.26
C LEU A 320 0.91 -0.19 10.76
N ILE A 321 -0.42 -0.11 10.58
CA ILE A 321 -1.33 -1.23 10.91
C ILE A 321 -0.97 -2.45 10.08
N ALA A 322 -0.77 -2.30 8.77
CA ALA A 322 -0.42 -3.42 7.88
C ALA A 322 0.90 -4.10 8.28
N ASP A 323 1.93 -3.32 8.59
CA ASP A 323 3.24 -3.83 8.93
C ASP A 323 3.29 -4.42 10.35
N SER A 324 2.54 -3.84 11.30
CA SER A 324 2.37 -4.42 12.64
C SER A 324 1.62 -5.76 12.58
N LEU A 325 0.57 -5.87 11.76
CA LEU A 325 -0.12 -7.13 11.51
C LEU A 325 0.80 -8.15 10.84
N THR A 326 1.64 -7.74 9.89
CA THR A 326 2.62 -8.63 9.26
C THR A 326 3.56 -9.26 10.28
N LYS A 327 4.18 -8.45 11.13
CA LYS A 327 5.04 -8.96 12.20
C LYS A 327 4.26 -9.83 13.20
N THR A 328 3.03 -9.45 13.51
CA THR A 328 2.15 -10.23 14.40
C THR A 328 1.82 -11.60 13.81
N LEU A 329 1.53 -11.67 12.51
CA LEU A 329 1.31 -12.93 11.80
C LEU A 329 2.55 -13.82 11.87
N GLY A 330 3.74 -13.27 11.66
CA GLY A 330 4.99 -14.01 11.80
C GLY A 330 5.18 -14.59 13.21
N ARG A 331 4.91 -13.77 14.24
CA ARG A 331 4.95 -14.22 15.62
C ARG A 331 3.94 -15.34 15.92
N HIS A 332 2.70 -15.14 15.47
CA HIS A 332 1.61 -16.09 15.75
C HIS A 332 1.85 -17.44 15.08
N PHE A 333 2.18 -17.40 13.79
CA PHE A 333 2.35 -18.59 12.98
C PHE A 333 3.58 -19.41 13.33
N PHE A 334 4.73 -18.74 13.58
CA PHE A 334 6.00 -19.44 13.87
C PHE A 334 6.34 -19.53 15.37
N ILE A 335 5.55 -18.92 16.25
CA ILE A 335 5.79 -18.89 17.71
C ILE A 335 7.19 -18.35 18.05
N GLN A 336 7.62 -17.32 17.33
CA GLN A 336 8.91 -16.62 17.46
C GLN A 336 8.69 -15.12 17.49
N PRO A 337 9.65 -14.28 17.91
CA PRO A 337 9.53 -12.84 17.75
C PRO A 337 9.23 -12.47 16.29
N GLY A 338 8.18 -11.66 16.10
CA GLY A 338 7.71 -11.27 14.77
C GLY A 338 8.68 -10.33 14.07
N SER A 339 8.89 -10.53 12.79
CA SER A 339 9.75 -9.71 11.92
C SER A 339 9.11 -9.55 10.55
N PHE A 340 9.64 -8.68 9.69
CA PHE A 340 9.17 -8.65 8.30
C PHE A 340 9.45 -9.97 7.59
N ASN A 341 10.60 -10.59 7.84
CA ASN A 341 10.98 -11.83 7.18
C ASN A 341 10.02 -12.99 7.49
N ASN A 342 9.81 -13.30 8.79
CA ASN A 342 8.88 -14.36 9.13
C ASN A 342 7.42 -13.97 8.95
N GLY A 343 7.08 -12.68 9.03
CA GLY A 343 5.72 -12.19 8.80
C GLY A 343 5.26 -12.32 7.35
N THR A 344 6.11 -11.95 6.40
CA THR A 344 5.78 -12.10 4.96
C THR A 344 5.74 -13.57 4.54
N GLU A 345 6.58 -14.40 5.13
CA GLU A 345 6.52 -15.86 4.93
C GLU A 345 5.23 -16.45 5.54
N ALA A 346 4.86 -16.04 6.75
CA ALA A 346 3.59 -16.43 7.36
C ALA A 346 2.39 -16.06 6.48
N ILE A 347 2.35 -14.84 5.93
CA ILE A 347 1.30 -14.43 5.00
C ILE A 347 1.17 -15.39 3.83
N LYS A 348 2.29 -15.75 3.17
CA LYS A 348 2.28 -16.69 2.04
C LYS A 348 1.73 -18.06 2.44
N GLN A 349 2.19 -18.60 3.56
CA GLN A 349 1.81 -19.94 4.04
C GLN A 349 0.35 -19.97 4.51
N ILE A 350 -0.12 -18.95 5.21
CA ILE A 350 -1.53 -18.83 5.63
C ILE A 350 -2.44 -18.77 4.41
N ILE A 351 -2.11 -17.90 3.43
CA ILE A 351 -2.89 -17.78 2.20
C ILE A 351 -2.94 -19.12 1.48
N PHE A 352 -1.79 -19.76 1.25
CA PHE A 352 -1.76 -21.05 0.56
C PHE A 352 -2.56 -22.13 1.30
N SER A 353 -2.32 -22.31 2.59
CA SER A 353 -2.93 -23.38 3.38
C SER A 353 -4.43 -23.22 3.58
N ARG A 354 -4.92 -21.98 3.65
CA ARG A 354 -6.33 -21.67 3.92
C ARG A 354 -7.18 -21.43 2.66
N THR A 355 -6.53 -21.05 1.55
CA THR A 355 -7.25 -20.61 0.33
C THR A 355 -6.88 -21.40 -0.92
N GLY A 356 -5.75 -22.10 -0.90
CA GLY A 356 -5.17 -22.72 -2.09
C GLY A 356 -4.47 -21.74 -3.06
N VAL A 357 -4.53 -20.44 -2.80
CA VAL A 357 -3.87 -19.45 -3.65
C VAL A 357 -2.36 -19.50 -3.42
N ASN A 358 -1.60 -19.85 -4.46
CA ASN A 358 -0.16 -19.93 -4.38
C ASN A 358 0.50 -18.56 -4.59
N LEU A 359 1.24 -18.10 -3.58
CA LEU A 359 2.05 -16.88 -3.61
C LEU A 359 3.56 -17.18 -3.55
N GLU A 360 3.99 -18.42 -3.82
CA GLU A 360 5.40 -18.85 -3.70
C GLU A 360 6.35 -17.91 -4.44
N HIS A 361 6.02 -17.59 -5.68
CA HIS A 361 6.84 -16.72 -6.53
C HIS A 361 6.61 -15.22 -6.30
N ALA A 362 5.64 -14.83 -5.49
CA ALA A 362 5.49 -13.43 -5.08
C ALA A 362 6.64 -13.05 -4.15
N GLN A 363 7.20 -11.86 -4.33
CA GLN A 363 8.18 -11.31 -3.41
C GLN A 363 7.49 -10.33 -2.49
N LEU A 364 7.43 -10.66 -1.21
CA LEU A 364 6.87 -9.79 -0.18
C LEU A 364 7.99 -9.35 0.76
N ALA A 365 8.17 -8.05 0.92
CA ALA A 365 9.13 -7.45 1.83
C ALA A 365 8.45 -6.83 3.06
N ASP A 366 7.19 -6.44 2.93
CA ASP A 366 6.32 -5.92 3.99
C ASP A 366 4.87 -6.34 3.74
N GLY A 367 3.95 -5.93 4.60
CA GLY A 367 2.51 -6.13 4.40
C GLY A 367 1.77 -4.88 3.93
N SER A 368 2.42 -3.73 3.97
CA SER A 368 1.83 -2.45 3.59
C SER A 368 1.89 -2.16 2.09
N GLY A 369 2.87 -2.74 1.40
CA GLY A 369 3.20 -2.43 0.02
C GLY A 369 4.07 -1.18 -0.14
N LEU A 370 4.63 -0.63 0.95
CA LEU A 370 5.48 0.55 0.91
C LEU A 370 6.87 0.23 0.34
N SER A 371 7.41 -0.94 0.65
CA SER A 371 8.67 -1.39 0.10
C SER A 371 8.60 -1.52 -1.42
N ARG A 372 9.59 -0.93 -2.11
CA ARG A 372 9.75 -1.07 -3.56
C ARG A 372 10.18 -2.48 -4.00
N ASN A 373 10.48 -3.37 -3.05
CA ASN A 373 10.88 -4.75 -3.32
C ASN A 373 9.69 -5.71 -3.44
N ASN A 374 8.48 -5.29 -3.07
CA ASN A 374 7.30 -6.14 -3.24
C ASN A 374 7.01 -6.41 -4.72
N ARG A 375 6.67 -7.67 -5.04
CA ARG A 375 6.27 -8.10 -6.40
C ARG A 375 5.09 -9.06 -6.30
N LEU A 376 4.03 -8.74 -7.05
CA LEU A 376 2.82 -9.55 -7.12
C LEU A 376 2.29 -9.54 -8.55
N SER A 377 1.77 -10.67 -9.03
CA SER A 377 1.16 -10.76 -10.35
C SER A 377 -0.32 -10.34 -10.32
N ILE A 378 -0.85 -10.00 -11.49
CA ILE A 378 -2.28 -9.75 -11.69
C ILE A 378 -3.11 -10.97 -11.30
N ASP A 379 -2.68 -12.16 -11.73
CA ASP A 379 -3.36 -13.43 -11.45
C ASP A 379 -3.41 -13.70 -9.95
N SER A 380 -2.31 -13.50 -9.23
CA SER A 380 -2.28 -13.68 -7.78
C SER A 380 -3.28 -12.75 -7.08
N MET A 381 -3.32 -11.46 -7.46
CA MET A 381 -4.27 -10.51 -6.89
C MET A 381 -5.72 -10.86 -7.25
N ALA A 382 -5.98 -11.29 -8.48
CA ALA A 382 -7.31 -11.70 -8.92
C ALA A 382 -7.81 -12.94 -8.16
N ASN A 383 -6.93 -13.92 -7.91
CA ASN A 383 -7.26 -15.11 -7.12
C ASN A 383 -7.56 -14.75 -5.65
N ILE A 384 -6.82 -13.81 -5.05
CA ILE A 384 -7.12 -13.25 -3.72
C ILE A 384 -8.50 -12.59 -3.70
N LEU A 385 -8.81 -11.73 -4.68
CA LEU A 385 -10.12 -11.07 -4.77
C LEU A 385 -11.25 -12.09 -4.95
N ASN A 386 -11.05 -13.09 -5.81
CA ASN A 386 -12.04 -14.15 -6.02
C ASN A 386 -12.33 -14.93 -4.73
N TYR A 387 -11.28 -15.29 -3.98
CA TYR A 387 -11.44 -15.95 -2.68
C TYR A 387 -12.19 -15.04 -1.67
N ILE A 388 -11.82 -13.76 -1.59
CA ILE A 388 -12.52 -12.79 -0.73
C ILE A 388 -14.00 -12.76 -1.09
N TRP A 389 -14.36 -12.62 -2.38
CA TRP A 389 -15.75 -12.58 -2.80
C TRP A 389 -16.53 -13.86 -2.45
N GLN A 390 -15.95 -15.03 -2.73
CA GLN A 390 -16.60 -16.32 -2.44
C GLN A 390 -16.90 -16.52 -0.95
N ASN A 391 -16.08 -15.93 -0.08
CA ASN A 391 -16.14 -16.13 1.37
C ASN A 391 -16.51 -14.85 2.14
N ASP A 392 -16.97 -13.78 1.46
CA ASP A 392 -17.19 -12.48 2.11
C ASP A 392 -18.27 -12.50 3.19
N HIS A 393 -19.20 -13.46 3.13
CA HIS A 393 -20.21 -13.68 4.17
C HIS A 393 -19.60 -13.96 5.57
N THR A 394 -18.35 -14.47 5.62
CA THR A 394 -17.58 -14.68 6.86
C THR A 394 -16.43 -13.68 6.99
N LEU A 395 -15.85 -13.22 5.88
CA LEU A 395 -14.72 -12.33 5.91
C LEU A 395 -15.12 -10.85 6.15
N GLY A 396 -16.21 -10.40 5.55
CA GLY A 396 -16.67 -9.02 5.66
C GLY A 396 -15.71 -7.98 5.11
N LEU A 397 -14.74 -8.38 4.25
CA LEU A 397 -13.68 -7.50 3.74
C LEU A 397 -14.18 -6.53 2.68
N ILE A 398 -15.16 -6.90 1.87
CA ILE A 398 -15.66 -6.05 0.78
C ILE A 398 -16.34 -4.79 1.35
N ALA A 399 -17.10 -4.93 2.43
CA ALA A 399 -17.81 -3.82 3.07
C ALA A 399 -16.89 -2.74 3.66
N ILE A 400 -15.67 -3.11 4.06
CA ILE A 400 -14.69 -2.20 4.66
C ILE A 400 -13.70 -1.63 3.64
N MET A 401 -13.78 -2.01 2.35
CA MET A 401 -12.98 -1.38 1.29
C MET A 401 -13.46 0.06 1.02
N PRO A 402 -12.57 0.95 0.55
CA PRO A 402 -12.97 2.26 0.03
C PRO A 402 -13.99 2.15 -1.10
N LYS A 403 -14.97 3.05 -1.12
CA LYS A 403 -16.00 3.14 -2.16
C LYS A 403 -15.76 4.37 -3.04
N ALA A 404 -15.84 4.19 -4.35
CA ALA A 404 -15.52 5.19 -5.35
C ALA A 404 -16.24 6.54 -5.11
N GLY A 405 -15.49 7.62 -4.96
CA GLY A 405 -16.01 8.97 -4.74
C GLY A 405 -16.72 9.22 -3.40
N GLU A 406 -16.78 8.20 -2.50
CA GLU A 406 -17.56 8.29 -1.25
C GLU A 406 -16.69 8.13 0.02
N SER A 407 -15.75 7.18 0.05
CA SER A 407 -14.99 6.88 1.27
C SER A 407 -13.51 6.60 1.03
N GLY A 408 -12.73 6.71 2.11
CA GLY A 408 -11.31 6.38 2.15
C GLY A 408 -10.49 7.07 1.07
N THR A 409 -9.44 6.41 0.61
CA THR A 409 -8.52 6.94 -0.42
C THR A 409 -9.18 7.19 -1.79
N LEU A 410 -10.37 6.67 -2.02
CA LEU A 410 -11.12 6.88 -3.28
C LEU A 410 -12.04 8.10 -3.24
N ARG A 411 -12.29 8.68 -2.05
CA ARG A 411 -13.23 9.79 -1.88
C ARG A 411 -12.91 11.00 -2.75
N TYR A 412 -11.66 11.36 -2.85
CA TYR A 412 -11.20 12.56 -3.55
C TYR A 412 -10.41 12.26 -4.83
N ARG A 413 -10.28 10.98 -5.22
CA ARG A 413 -9.59 10.59 -6.45
C ARG A 413 -10.40 11.02 -7.66
N SER A 414 -9.80 11.83 -8.57
CA SER A 414 -10.50 12.46 -9.69
C SER A 414 -11.23 11.45 -10.58
N SER A 415 -10.58 10.32 -10.92
CA SER A 415 -11.16 9.24 -11.74
C SER A 415 -12.34 8.50 -11.08
N MET A 416 -12.57 8.69 -9.77
CA MET A 416 -13.62 8.03 -8.98
C MET A 416 -14.83 8.93 -8.69
N ARG A 417 -14.79 10.21 -9.10
CA ARG A 417 -15.82 11.20 -8.76
C ARG A 417 -16.84 11.45 -9.87
N GLY A 418 -16.60 10.93 -11.08
CA GLY A 418 -17.55 11.02 -12.19
C GLY A 418 -18.89 10.36 -11.82
N GLN A 419 -19.99 10.91 -12.31
CA GLN A 419 -21.36 10.41 -12.02
C GLN A 419 -21.51 8.94 -12.37
N ASP A 420 -20.87 8.49 -13.44
CA ASP A 420 -20.93 7.09 -13.90
C ASP A 420 -20.15 6.10 -13.01
N VAL A 421 -19.18 6.58 -12.22
CA VAL A 421 -18.29 5.75 -11.43
C VAL A 421 -18.54 5.87 -9.94
N LYS A 422 -18.98 7.04 -9.48
CA LYS A 422 -19.21 7.32 -8.06
C LYS A 422 -20.20 6.33 -7.47
N GLY A 423 -19.78 5.67 -6.38
CA GLY A 423 -20.60 4.67 -5.69
C GLY A 423 -20.69 3.31 -6.37
N GLN A 424 -20.10 3.13 -7.57
CA GLN A 424 -20.23 1.90 -8.37
C GLN A 424 -19.06 0.92 -8.24
N LEU A 425 -18.02 1.29 -7.50
CA LEU A 425 -16.85 0.45 -7.27
C LEU A 425 -16.49 0.43 -5.79
N VAL A 426 -16.00 -0.72 -5.30
CA VAL A 426 -15.31 -0.85 -4.03
C VAL A 426 -13.92 -1.43 -4.29
N ALA A 427 -12.86 -0.71 -3.87
CA ALA A 427 -11.51 -1.10 -4.24
C ALA A 427 -10.45 -0.54 -3.30
N LYS A 428 -9.29 -1.20 -3.29
CA LYS A 428 -8.07 -0.71 -2.66
C LYS A 428 -7.15 -0.08 -3.69
N SER A 429 -6.78 1.17 -3.47
CA SER A 429 -5.77 1.86 -4.26
C SER A 429 -4.36 1.56 -3.76
N GLY A 430 -3.39 1.62 -4.66
CA GLY A 430 -1.96 1.55 -4.36
C GLY A 430 -1.18 2.53 -5.21
N SER A 431 -0.32 3.33 -4.59
CA SER A 431 0.54 4.27 -5.31
C SER A 431 1.94 4.27 -4.70
N LEU A 432 2.93 4.18 -5.57
CA LEU A 432 4.34 4.45 -5.31
C LEU A 432 4.86 5.36 -6.41
N TYR A 433 6.10 5.84 -6.28
CA TYR A 433 6.74 6.59 -7.36
C TYR A 433 6.76 5.76 -8.65
N GLY A 434 6.15 6.26 -9.70
CA GLY A 434 6.02 5.58 -10.98
C GLY A 434 5.04 4.41 -11.02
N SER A 435 4.24 4.16 -9.97
CA SER A 435 3.25 3.08 -9.94
C SER A 435 1.89 3.54 -9.45
N TYR A 436 0.83 3.15 -10.16
CA TYR A 436 -0.57 3.48 -9.86
C TYR A 436 -1.43 2.24 -10.04
N ASN A 437 -1.95 1.72 -8.93
CA ASN A 437 -2.61 0.44 -8.88
C ASN A 437 -4.00 0.53 -8.27
N MET A 438 -4.88 -0.38 -8.67
CA MET A 438 -6.21 -0.55 -8.10
C MET A 438 -6.61 -2.01 -8.19
N ALA A 439 -7.26 -2.53 -7.14
CA ALA A 439 -7.79 -3.88 -7.13
C ALA A 439 -9.09 -3.92 -6.31
N GLY A 440 -10.14 -4.55 -6.84
CA GLY A 440 -11.43 -4.58 -6.18
C GLY A 440 -12.57 -5.08 -7.05
N PHE A 441 -13.76 -4.56 -6.80
CA PHE A 441 -15.02 -5.04 -7.38
C PHE A 441 -15.84 -3.91 -7.98
N GLY A 442 -16.41 -4.19 -9.15
CA GLY A 442 -17.49 -3.42 -9.73
C GLY A 442 -18.83 -3.92 -9.21
N LEU A 443 -19.74 -2.98 -8.98
CA LEU A 443 -21.05 -3.26 -8.40
C LEU A 443 -22.14 -3.30 -9.49
N ASP A 444 -23.09 -4.22 -9.33
CA ASP A 444 -24.29 -4.25 -10.15
C ASP A 444 -25.26 -3.11 -9.77
N LYS A 445 -26.39 -3.04 -10.47
CA LYS A 445 -27.45 -2.03 -10.22
C LYS A 445 -28.07 -2.12 -8.82
N GLN A 446 -27.90 -3.26 -8.13
CA GLN A 446 -28.37 -3.49 -6.76
C GLN A 446 -27.28 -3.17 -5.72
N GLY A 447 -26.09 -2.73 -6.17
CA GLY A 447 -24.95 -2.42 -5.30
C GLY A 447 -24.20 -3.65 -4.80
N LYS A 448 -24.39 -4.83 -5.43
CA LYS A 448 -23.68 -6.06 -5.09
C LYS A 448 -22.45 -6.24 -6.01
N PRO A 449 -21.34 -6.81 -5.51
CA PRO A 449 -20.21 -7.18 -6.35
C PRO A 449 -20.64 -8.12 -7.48
N SER A 450 -20.32 -7.78 -8.71
CA SER A 450 -20.63 -8.55 -9.91
C SER A 450 -19.43 -8.82 -10.81
N THR A 451 -18.40 -7.99 -10.68
CA THR A 451 -17.17 -8.06 -11.48
C THR A 451 -15.99 -7.84 -10.56
N LEU A 452 -14.91 -8.60 -10.72
CA LEU A 452 -13.62 -8.28 -10.13
C LEU A 452 -12.74 -7.57 -11.17
N PHE A 453 -11.88 -6.68 -10.69
CA PHE A 453 -10.88 -6.04 -11.54
C PHE A 453 -9.55 -5.84 -10.81
N VAL A 454 -8.47 -5.94 -11.57
CA VAL A 454 -7.11 -5.60 -11.14
C VAL A 454 -6.51 -4.69 -12.20
N GLN A 455 -5.92 -3.58 -11.76
CA GLN A 455 -5.17 -2.64 -12.58
C GLN A 455 -3.83 -2.38 -11.90
N PHE A 456 -2.73 -2.75 -12.55
CA PHE A 456 -1.38 -2.38 -12.14
C PHE A 456 -0.72 -1.61 -13.28
N VAL A 457 -0.32 -0.39 -13.00
CA VAL A 457 0.44 0.48 -13.90
C VAL A 457 1.76 0.81 -13.21
N THR A 458 2.87 0.52 -13.87
CA THR A 458 4.23 0.84 -13.39
C THR A 458 5.07 1.45 -14.50
N ASP A 459 6.24 1.96 -14.17
CA ASP A 459 7.11 2.68 -15.09
C ASP A 459 6.40 3.88 -15.76
N TYR A 460 5.48 4.49 -14.99
CA TYR A 460 4.72 5.65 -15.40
C TYR A 460 5.50 6.93 -15.09
N TYR A 461 6.06 7.53 -16.12
CA TYR A 461 6.82 8.78 -16.05
C TYR A 461 6.34 9.75 -17.12
N PRO A 462 5.28 10.54 -16.84
CA PRO A 462 4.78 11.52 -17.79
C PRO A 462 5.81 12.63 -18.01
N ASN A 463 5.98 13.06 -19.24
CA ASN A 463 6.79 14.23 -19.56
C ASN A 463 6.27 15.45 -18.78
N ASN A 464 7.16 16.26 -18.20
CA ASN A 464 6.86 17.42 -17.32
C ASN A 464 6.04 18.56 -17.97
N ARG A 465 5.32 18.32 -19.05
CA ARG A 465 4.31 19.26 -19.61
C ARG A 465 3.05 19.40 -18.75
N SER A 466 2.95 18.63 -17.67
CA SER A 466 1.84 18.68 -16.71
C SER A 466 1.79 19.92 -15.82
N SER A 467 2.70 20.87 -15.97
CA SER A 467 2.63 22.19 -15.34
C SER A 467 1.70 23.18 -16.05
N GLN A 468 1.05 22.78 -17.15
CA GLN A 468 -0.03 23.59 -17.71
C GLN A 468 -1.27 23.43 -16.81
N PRO A 469 -1.75 24.51 -16.16
CA PRO A 469 -2.98 24.47 -15.39
C PRO A 469 -4.11 24.13 -16.38
N ASN A 470 -4.83 23.02 -16.15
CA ASN A 470 -5.98 22.48 -16.92
C ASN A 470 -5.73 21.23 -17.79
N VAL A 471 -4.54 20.64 -17.81
CA VAL A 471 -4.35 19.36 -18.49
C VAL A 471 -4.54 18.21 -17.49
N THR A 472 -5.53 17.36 -17.74
CA THR A 472 -5.76 16.16 -16.93
C THR A 472 -4.57 15.21 -17.08
N ALA A 473 -3.99 14.75 -15.96
CA ALA A 473 -2.85 13.84 -15.99
C ALA A 473 -3.17 12.55 -16.78
N PRO A 474 -2.25 12.03 -17.60
CA PRO A 474 -2.45 10.82 -18.40
C PRO A 474 -3.01 9.63 -17.62
N ILE A 475 -2.51 9.39 -16.41
CA ILE A 475 -3.03 8.33 -15.53
C ILE A 475 -4.50 8.56 -15.15
N THR A 476 -4.92 9.80 -14.91
CA THR A 476 -6.31 10.12 -14.58
C THR A 476 -7.22 9.92 -15.79
N GLN A 477 -6.75 10.24 -17.00
CA GLN A 477 -7.50 9.98 -18.23
C GLN A 477 -7.71 8.48 -18.44
N PHE A 478 -6.62 7.71 -18.35
CA PHE A 478 -6.66 6.25 -18.43
C PHE A 478 -7.63 5.66 -17.41
N GLU A 479 -7.48 6.01 -16.13
CA GLU A 479 -8.33 5.49 -15.06
C GLU A 479 -9.80 5.85 -15.23
N THR A 480 -10.09 7.07 -15.70
CA THR A 480 -11.48 7.49 -15.92
C THR A 480 -12.16 6.59 -16.96
N LEU A 481 -11.51 6.34 -18.08
CA LEU A 481 -12.03 5.47 -19.14
C LEU A 481 -12.13 4.03 -18.68
N PHE A 482 -11.07 3.52 -18.05
CA PHE A 482 -11.02 2.14 -17.55
C PHE A 482 -12.11 1.86 -16.52
N PHE A 483 -12.32 2.75 -15.54
CA PHE A 483 -13.33 2.53 -14.50
C PHE A 483 -14.76 2.70 -15.03
N GLN A 484 -15.00 3.55 -16.05
CA GLN A 484 -16.27 3.57 -16.76
C GLN A 484 -16.56 2.23 -17.43
N ASP A 485 -15.57 1.61 -18.07
CA ASP A 485 -15.72 0.28 -18.66
C ASP A 485 -15.97 -0.79 -17.60
N VAL A 486 -15.25 -0.77 -16.46
CA VAL A 486 -15.50 -1.72 -15.36
C VAL A 486 -16.95 -1.59 -14.86
N VAL A 487 -17.45 -0.37 -14.66
CA VAL A 487 -18.85 -0.15 -14.25
C VAL A 487 -19.82 -0.68 -15.30
N LYS A 488 -19.59 -0.37 -16.57
CA LYS A 488 -20.40 -0.87 -17.69
C LYS A 488 -20.46 -2.40 -17.69
N PHE A 489 -19.32 -3.07 -17.57
CA PHE A 489 -19.29 -4.54 -17.50
C PHE A 489 -20.01 -5.08 -16.27
N SER A 490 -19.90 -4.40 -15.13
CA SER A 490 -20.54 -4.81 -13.88
C SER A 490 -22.08 -4.71 -13.91
N GLN A 491 -22.58 -3.82 -14.76
CA GLN A 491 -24.02 -3.61 -14.94
C GLN A 491 -24.63 -4.45 -16.09
N LEU A 492 -23.78 -5.10 -16.91
CA LEU A 492 -24.24 -6.10 -17.86
C LEU A 492 -24.74 -7.30 -17.05
N ASN A 493 -25.96 -7.77 -17.35
CA ASN A 493 -26.52 -8.92 -16.68
C ASN A 493 -25.85 -10.21 -17.22
N PRO A 494 -24.93 -10.89 -16.49
CA PRO A 494 -24.24 -12.07 -17.02
C PRO A 494 -25.11 -13.35 -16.99
N LYS A 495 -26.43 -13.21 -16.76
CA LYS A 495 -27.37 -14.33 -16.82
C LYS A 495 -27.94 -14.42 -18.24
N LYS A 496 -27.21 -15.03 -19.13
CA LYS A 496 -27.74 -15.90 -20.21
C LYS A 496 -26.62 -16.78 -20.72
#